data_deca514450d3912ef37ab69732e2e5c8
#
_entry.id   deca514450d3912ef37ab69732e2e5c8
#
_cell.length_a   1.000
_cell.length_b   1.000
_cell.length_c   1.000
_cell.angle_alpha   90.00
_cell.angle_beta   90.00
_cell.angle_gamma   90.00
#
_symmetry.space_group_name_H-M   'P 1'
#
loop_
_entity.id
_entity.type
_entity.pdbx_description
1 polymer ?
#
loop_
_entity_poly.entity_id
_entity_poly.type
_entity_poly.pdbx_seq_one_letter_code
_entity_poly.pdbx_strand_id
1 'polypeptide(L)'
;MVNTALIKLLEFGIAPLKDVGVIHQDIKGQNIVYSEKKDLARLIDWGLAVIFKIDNKEVPQGVRGWPITFNQPFTNLIFNKKIQKICDSIITPYKGKDIYSLSNEFSSFVKYEIHKRIFSDSDKFLEIVGSYGHIELFIKIIENASQFETDLKDEIKQLAPVDYLISIISQQLTDVFLIYSINSQNNTLGNFDEYHFFNEIYKTNCDVFGFLSTYVDIIMNNKMPLELRRKTYEMILKPFYFDFKFSYTPYDISTIGKVCSNLSSEYESKMDTNEVPIPDQYVPDNDDNRMDTSKSLTPMQTTSSTLTPMQTTSSTPRFVGGKTAKGKKTAKGKKTAKGKKTAKGKKTTKGKKTTKGKKLH
;
A
#
# COMPACT_ATOMS: atom_id res chain seq x y z
N MET A 1 0.81 -6.21 29.19
CA MET A 1 0.57 -7.58 28.62
C MET A 1 0.20 -7.56 27.13
N VAL A 2 -0.91 -6.99 26.68
CA VAL A 2 -1.31 -7.03 25.25
C VAL A 2 -0.24 -6.46 24.31
N ASN A 3 0.38 -5.33 24.68
CA ASN A 3 1.39 -4.69 23.83
C ASN A 3 2.67 -5.54 23.69
N THR A 4 3.08 -6.26 24.74
CA THR A 4 4.20 -7.21 24.66
C THR A 4 3.90 -8.34 23.67
N ALA A 5 2.66 -8.86 23.67
CA ALA A 5 2.25 -9.87 22.71
C ALA A 5 2.19 -9.33 21.26
N LEU A 6 1.82 -8.06 21.08
CA LEU A 6 1.86 -7.39 19.77
C LEU A 6 3.29 -7.20 19.27
N ILE A 7 4.23 -6.84 20.13
CA ILE A 7 5.65 -6.73 19.77
C ILE A 7 6.20 -8.08 19.33
N LYS A 8 5.92 -9.15 20.10
CA LYS A 8 6.28 -10.53 19.70
C LYS A 8 5.64 -10.91 18.35
N LEU A 9 4.39 -10.51 18.12
CA LEU A 9 3.74 -10.73 16.82
C LEU A 9 4.45 -10.00 15.70
N LEU A 10 4.86 -8.74 15.90
CA LEU A 10 5.62 -7.98 14.91
C LEU A 10 6.94 -8.68 14.56
N GLU A 11 7.73 -9.02 15.58
CA GLU A 11 9.09 -9.54 15.39
C GLU A 11 9.13 -10.97 14.86
N PHE A 12 8.26 -11.84 15.37
CA PHE A 12 8.30 -13.28 15.10
C PHE A 12 7.16 -13.79 14.22
N GLY A 13 6.13 -13.00 14.01
CA GLY A 13 4.96 -13.36 13.20
C GLY A 13 4.84 -12.58 11.90
N ILE A 14 5.03 -11.25 11.93
CA ILE A 14 4.81 -10.37 10.77
C ILE A 14 6.09 -10.20 9.96
N ALA A 15 7.17 -9.76 10.61
CA ALA A 15 8.41 -9.43 9.90
C ALA A 15 8.99 -10.58 9.08
N PRO A 16 8.91 -11.87 9.50
CA PRO A 16 9.42 -13.00 8.72
C PRO A 16 8.53 -13.41 7.52
N LEU A 17 7.28 -12.95 7.42
CA LEU A 17 6.36 -13.40 6.35
C LEU A 17 6.94 -13.16 4.96
N LYS A 18 7.55 -12.00 4.73
CA LYS A 18 8.19 -11.65 3.44
C LYS A 18 9.31 -12.62 3.05
N ASP A 19 10.01 -13.20 4.03
CA ASP A 19 11.14 -14.09 3.80
C ASP A 19 10.70 -15.51 3.41
N VAL A 20 9.45 -15.85 3.72
CA VAL A 20 8.78 -17.09 3.26
C VAL A 20 7.85 -16.84 2.06
N GLY A 21 7.90 -15.64 1.46
CA GLY A 21 7.14 -15.32 0.27
C GLY A 21 5.65 -15.06 0.53
N VAL A 22 5.31 -14.48 1.68
CA VAL A 22 3.94 -14.15 2.07
C VAL A 22 3.82 -12.68 2.45
N ILE A 23 2.72 -12.04 2.06
CA ILE A 23 2.26 -10.74 2.55
C ILE A 23 0.80 -10.93 2.94
N HIS A 24 0.43 -10.53 4.16
CA HIS A 24 -0.94 -10.67 4.66
C HIS A 24 -1.92 -9.66 4.03
N GLN A 25 -1.48 -8.45 3.80
CA GLN A 25 -2.19 -7.31 3.19
C GLN A 25 -3.42 -6.78 3.96
N ASP A 26 -3.86 -7.42 5.03
CA ASP A 26 -5.01 -6.95 5.82
C ASP A 26 -4.75 -7.04 7.33
N ILE A 27 -3.54 -6.61 7.77
CA ILE A 27 -3.23 -6.53 9.19
C ILE A 27 -3.90 -5.27 9.76
N LYS A 28 -4.75 -5.47 10.76
CA LYS A 28 -5.49 -4.45 11.51
C LYS A 28 -5.94 -5.05 12.83
N GLY A 29 -6.39 -4.23 13.78
CA GLY A 29 -6.80 -4.69 15.12
C GLY A 29 -7.80 -5.83 15.07
N GLN A 30 -8.81 -5.77 14.17
CA GLN A 30 -9.85 -6.79 14.02
C GLN A 30 -9.31 -8.15 13.52
N ASN A 31 -8.14 -8.16 12.87
CA ASN A 31 -7.51 -9.37 12.34
C ASN A 31 -6.39 -9.90 13.25
N ILE A 32 -6.31 -9.40 14.48
CA ILE A 32 -5.38 -9.87 15.52
C ILE A 32 -6.18 -10.43 16.68
N VAL A 33 -5.95 -11.69 17.03
CA VAL A 33 -6.56 -12.34 18.18
C VAL A 33 -5.51 -12.51 19.27
N TYR A 34 -5.84 -12.01 20.47
CA TYR A 34 -5.00 -12.14 21.65
C TYR A 34 -5.52 -13.23 22.58
N SER A 35 -4.61 -14.05 23.09
CA SER A 35 -4.89 -15.08 24.10
C SER A 35 -4.19 -14.72 25.41
N GLU A 36 -4.95 -14.27 26.41
CA GLU A 36 -4.44 -13.96 27.73
C GLU A 36 -3.73 -15.16 28.39
N LYS A 37 -4.34 -16.35 28.30
CA LYS A 37 -3.79 -17.58 28.86
C LYS A 37 -2.38 -17.91 28.34
N LYS A 38 -2.07 -17.51 27.12
CA LYS A 38 -0.79 -17.82 26.44
C LYS A 38 0.11 -16.60 26.31
N ASP A 39 -0.39 -15.42 26.65
CA ASP A 39 0.26 -14.13 26.35
C ASP A 39 0.76 -14.06 24.89
N LEU A 40 -0.14 -14.37 23.95
CA LEU A 40 0.19 -14.52 22.55
C LEU A 40 -0.86 -13.90 21.65
N ALA A 41 -0.40 -13.03 20.73
CA ALA A 41 -1.18 -12.50 19.64
C ALA A 41 -0.97 -13.34 18.36
N ARG A 42 -2.00 -13.44 17.51
CA ARG A 42 -1.97 -14.18 16.24
C ARG A 42 -2.76 -13.43 15.18
N LEU A 43 -2.26 -13.53 13.95
CA LEU A 43 -3.01 -13.09 12.78
C LEU A 43 -4.10 -14.10 12.41
N ILE A 44 -5.25 -13.56 12.02
CA ILE A 44 -6.38 -14.29 11.44
C ILE A 44 -6.80 -13.62 10.13
N ASP A 45 -7.73 -14.21 9.40
CA ASP A 45 -8.28 -13.69 8.15
C ASP A 45 -7.22 -13.47 7.05
N TRP A 46 -6.72 -14.57 6.53
CA TRP A 46 -5.75 -14.65 5.45
C TRP A 46 -6.39 -14.54 4.05
N GLY A 47 -7.64 -14.07 3.98
CA GLY A 47 -8.40 -14.01 2.71
C GLY A 47 -7.80 -13.09 1.65
N LEU A 48 -7.04 -12.07 2.06
CA LEU A 48 -6.34 -11.13 1.18
C LEU A 48 -4.84 -11.42 1.05
N ALA A 49 -4.34 -12.45 1.72
CA ALA A 49 -2.91 -12.77 1.70
C ALA A 49 -2.42 -13.13 0.30
N VAL A 50 -1.24 -12.65 -0.03
CA VAL A 50 -0.57 -12.92 -1.29
C VAL A 50 0.63 -13.81 -1.05
N ILE A 51 0.69 -14.92 -1.78
CA ILE A 51 1.84 -15.81 -1.82
C ILE A 51 2.63 -15.52 -3.10
N PHE A 52 3.93 -15.33 -2.96
CA PHE A 52 4.82 -15.05 -4.09
C PHE A 52 6.09 -15.90 -4.01
N LYS A 53 6.69 -16.17 -5.17
CA LYS A 53 7.98 -16.85 -5.24
C LYS A 53 9.08 -15.82 -5.04
N ILE A 54 9.99 -16.07 -4.09
CA ILE A 54 11.07 -15.15 -3.73
C ILE A 54 11.98 -14.87 -4.94
N ASP A 55 12.24 -15.88 -5.76
CA ASP A 55 13.13 -15.78 -6.93
C ASP A 55 12.42 -15.25 -8.19
N ASN A 56 11.11 -15.03 -8.16
CA ASN A 56 10.37 -14.51 -9.31
C ASN A 56 10.48 -12.99 -9.37
N LYS A 57 11.01 -12.46 -10.47
CA LYS A 57 11.15 -11.03 -10.73
C LYS A 57 9.85 -10.37 -11.23
N GLU A 58 8.71 -10.82 -10.73
CA GLU A 58 7.41 -10.27 -11.08
C GLU A 58 6.64 -9.86 -9.84
N VAL A 59 5.96 -8.72 -9.92
CA VAL A 59 5.02 -8.29 -8.88
C VAL A 59 3.81 -9.22 -8.88
N PRO A 60 3.46 -9.83 -7.75
CA PRO A 60 2.31 -10.72 -7.66
C PRO A 60 1.01 -10.03 -8.06
N GLN A 61 0.14 -10.75 -8.77
CA GLN A 61 -1.15 -10.20 -9.20
C GLN A 61 -2.02 -9.76 -8.01
N GLY A 62 -1.91 -10.45 -6.86
CA GLY A 62 -2.69 -10.16 -5.66
C GLY A 62 -2.41 -8.81 -4.99
N VAL A 63 -1.31 -8.11 -5.35
CA VAL A 63 -1.05 -6.75 -4.83
C VAL A 63 -1.67 -5.64 -5.70
N ARG A 64 -2.32 -6.01 -6.81
CA ARG A 64 -2.81 -5.04 -7.80
C ARG A 64 -4.28 -4.72 -7.59
N GLY A 65 -4.64 -3.46 -7.83
CA GLY A 65 -6.04 -3.05 -7.94
C GLY A 65 -6.78 -2.85 -6.63
N TRP A 66 -6.08 -2.80 -5.51
CA TRP A 66 -6.71 -2.54 -4.21
C TRP A 66 -7.14 -1.09 -4.05
N PRO A 67 -8.28 -0.84 -3.39
CA PRO A 67 -8.69 0.50 -2.99
C PRO A 67 -7.77 1.06 -1.90
N ILE A 68 -7.89 2.35 -1.61
CA ILE A 68 -7.23 2.98 -0.47
C ILE A 68 -7.81 2.42 0.83
N THR A 69 -6.98 1.82 1.67
CA THR A 69 -7.36 1.30 2.98
C THR A 69 -6.41 1.83 4.07
N PHE A 70 -6.92 2.01 5.29
CA PHE A 70 -6.13 2.61 6.38
C PHE A 70 -5.01 1.71 6.91
N ASN A 71 -5.05 0.44 6.59
CA ASN A 71 -4.08 -0.58 7.01
C ASN A 71 -3.13 -1.01 5.89
N GLN A 72 -3.14 -0.31 4.77
CA GLN A 72 -2.19 -0.50 3.67
C GLN A 72 -1.56 0.85 3.30
N PRO A 73 -0.25 0.88 2.96
CA PRO A 73 0.39 2.11 2.52
C PRO A 73 -0.25 2.62 1.22
N PHE A 74 -0.42 3.93 1.09
CA PHE A 74 -1.01 4.54 -0.12
C PHE A 74 -0.23 4.22 -1.39
N THR A 75 1.03 3.87 -1.24
CA THR A 75 1.90 3.46 -2.34
C THR A 75 1.46 2.18 -3.03
N ASN A 76 0.51 1.41 -2.45
CA ASN A 76 -0.10 0.27 -3.13
C ASN A 76 -0.78 0.68 -4.45
N LEU A 77 -1.25 1.93 -4.55
CA LEU A 77 -1.86 2.48 -5.75
C LEU A 77 -0.91 2.48 -6.96
N ILE A 78 0.41 2.50 -6.73
CA ILE A 78 1.38 2.47 -7.83
C ILE A 78 1.32 1.16 -8.62
N PHE A 79 0.81 0.07 -8.04
CA PHE A 79 0.61 -1.19 -8.74
C PHE A 79 -0.62 -1.21 -9.64
N ASN A 80 -1.46 -0.17 -9.59
CA ASN A 80 -2.56 0.01 -10.53
C ASN A 80 -2.03 0.44 -11.90
N LYS A 81 -2.26 -0.36 -12.93
CA LYS A 81 -1.74 -0.11 -14.27
C LYS A 81 -2.26 1.18 -14.93
N LYS A 82 -3.47 1.65 -14.56
CA LYS A 82 -3.98 2.95 -15.04
C LYS A 82 -3.18 4.09 -14.42
N ILE A 83 -2.90 4.02 -13.11
CA ILE A 83 -2.07 5.00 -12.39
C ILE A 83 -0.64 5.01 -12.96
N GLN A 84 -0.02 3.85 -13.14
CA GLN A 84 1.32 3.75 -13.75
C GLN A 84 1.37 4.42 -15.12
N LYS A 85 0.38 4.17 -15.99
CA LYS A 85 0.31 4.80 -17.31
C LYS A 85 0.20 6.32 -17.23
N ILE A 86 -0.55 6.84 -16.27
CA ILE A 86 -0.65 8.30 -16.05
C ILE A 86 0.71 8.84 -15.62
N CYS A 87 1.32 8.28 -14.58
CA CYS A 87 2.63 8.70 -14.09
C CYS A 87 3.69 8.61 -15.19
N ASP A 88 3.72 7.50 -15.93
CA ASP A 88 4.65 7.28 -17.05
C ASP A 88 4.48 8.32 -18.16
N SER A 89 3.24 8.71 -18.47
CA SER A 89 2.96 9.76 -19.46
C SER A 89 3.46 11.14 -19.04
N ILE A 90 3.51 11.42 -17.72
CA ILE A 90 4.02 12.68 -17.17
C ILE A 90 5.54 12.78 -17.35
N ILE A 91 6.27 11.70 -17.06
CA ILE A 91 7.74 11.71 -17.12
C ILE A 91 8.31 11.38 -18.52
N THR A 92 7.51 10.83 -19.42
CA THR A 92 7.98 10.41 -20.77
C THR A 92 8.77 11.50 -21.52
N PRO A 93 8.40 12.81 -21.50
CA PRO A 93 9.18 13.86 -22.15
C PRO A 93 10.57 14.10 -21.53
N TYR A 94 10.82 13.56 -20.34
CA TYR A 94 12.04 13.77 -19.56
C TYR A 94 12.93 12.53 -19.48
N LYS A 95 12.48 11.38 -20.03
CA LYS A 95 13.27 10.14 -20.05
C LYS A 95 14.60 10.33 -20.75
N GLY A 96 15.64 9.74 -20.20
CA GLY A 96 17.02 9.88 -20.69
C GLY A 96 17.73 11.16 -20.20
N LYS A 97 17.03 12.11 -19.57
CA LYS A 97 17.66 13.28 -18.98
C LYS A 97 18.32 12.91 -17.66
N ASP A 98 19.49 13.49 -17.42
CA ASP A 98 20.16 13.43 -16.13
C ASP A 98 19.28 14.10 -15.05
N ILE A 99 19.03 13.42 -13.93
CA ILE A 99 18.19 13.90 -12.85
C ILE A 99 18.72 15.21 -12.22
N TYR A 100 20.03 15.39 -12.17
CA TYR A 100 20.64 16.61 -11.68
C TYR A 100 20.46 17.80 -12.62
N SER A 101 20.12 17.56 -13.89
CA SER A 101 19.75 18.59 -14.85
C SER A 101 18.30 19.02 -14.78
N LEU A 102 17.45 18.25 -14.08
CA LEU A 102 16.06 18.60 -13.85
C LEU A 102 15.99 19.68 -12.76
N SER A 103 15.10 20.66 -12.93
CA SER A 103 14.94 21.72 -11.93
C SER A 103 14.48 21.15 -10.58
N ASN A 104 14.80 21.85 -9.50
CA ASN A 104 14.30 21.51 -8.15
C ASN A 104 12.77 21.49 -8.09
N GLU A 105 12.09 22.13 -9.04
CA GLU A 105 10.63 22.16 -9.15
C GLU A 105 10.05 20.94 -9.88
N PHE A 106 10.91 20.07 -10.46
CA PHE A 106 10.43 18.93 -11.25
C PHE A 106 9.56 17.98 -10.43
N SER A 107 9.97 17.66 -9.19
CA SER A 107 9.15 16.85 -8.29
C SER A 107 7.79 17.51 -8.00
N SER A 108 7.78 18.82 -7.73
CA SER A 108 6.54 19.59 -7.53
C SER A 108 5.64 19.59 -8.76
N PHE A 109 6.23 19.69 -9.95
CA PHE A 109 5.50 19.57 -11.22
C PHE A 109 4.88 18.17 -11.37
N VAL A 110 5.65 17.10 -11.12
CA VAL A 110 5.15 15.72 -11.21
C VAL A 110 4.01 15.49 -10.19
N LYS A 111 4.18 15.95 -8.95
CA LYS A 111 3.14 15.90 -7.92
C LYS A 111 1.86 16.61 -8.36
N TYR A 112 1.98 17.82 -8.88
CA TYR A 112 0.84 18.59 -9.39
C TYR A 112 0.11 17.86 -10.52
N GLU A 113 0.84 17.29 -11.49
CA GLU A 113 0.26 16.56 -12.61
C GLU A 113 -0.40 15.23 -12.15
N ILE A 114 0.19 14.52 -11.18
CA ILE A 114 -0.41 13.33 -10.55
C ILE A 114 -1.73 13.72 -9.87
N HIS A 115 -1.70 14.75 -9.02
CA HIS A 115 -2.89 15.29 -8.36
C HIS A 115 -3.98 15.62 -9.37
N LYS A 116 -3.65 16.44 -10.36
CA LYS A 116 -4.57 16.90 -11.39
C LYS A 116 -5.18 15.77 -12.22
N ARG A 117 -4.40 14.75 -12.58
CA ARG A 117 -4.86 13.69 -13.51
C ARG A 117 -5.57 12.54 -12.82
N ILE A 118 -5.29 12.32 -11.52
CA ILE A 118 -5.83 11.19 -10.76
C ILE A 118 -6.94 11.65 -9.81
N PHE A 119 -6.74 12.77 -9.10
CA PHE A 119 -7.56 13.13 -7.96
C PHE A 119 -8.46 14.36 -8.15
N SER A 120 -8.28 15.14 -9.23
CA SER A 120 -9.07 16.38 -9.44
C SER A 120 -10.55 16.15 -9.76
N ASP A 121 -10.92 14.92 -10.08
CA ASP A 121 -12.27 14.52 -10.49
C ASP A 121 -12.62 13.21 -9.77
N SER A 122 -13.67 13.26 -8.93
CA SER A 122 -14.09 12.10 -8.13
C SER A 122 -14.51 10.92 -8.98
N ASP A 123 -15.20 11.15 -10.10
CA ASP A 123 -15.65 10.08 -10.98
C ASP A 123 -14.46 9.41 -11.67
N LYS A 124 -13.49 10.22 -12.09
CA LYS A 124 -12.24 9.74 -12.67
C LYS A 124 -11.39 8.96 -11.67
N PHE A 125 -11.32 9.43 -10.44
CA PHE A 125 -10.66 8.71 -9.36
C PHE A 125 -11.30 7.34 -9.13
N LEU A 126 -12.64 7.28 -9.04
CA LEU A 126 -13.38 6.02 -8.92
C LEU A 126 -13.17 5.10 -10.13
N GLU A 127 -13.13 5.62 -11.34
CA GLU A 127 -12.82 4.83 -12.54
C GLU A 127 -11.42 4.21 -12.47
N ILE A 128 -10.44 4.94 -11.92
CA ILE A 128 -9.05 4.50 -11.82
C ILE A 128 -8.86 3.50 -10.68
N VAL A 129 -9.39 3.78 -9.51
CA VAL A 129 -9.13 3.02 -8.27
C VAL A 129 -10.21 1.99 -7.97
N GLY A 130 -11.42 2.16 -8.53
CA GLY A 130 -12.54 1.24 -8.36
C GLY A 130 -13.40 1.48 -7.11
N SER A 131 -12.90 2.20 -6.10
CA SER A 131 -13.67 2.63 -4.94
C SER A 131 -12.92 3.70 -4.14
N TYR A 132 -13.61 4.46 -3.31
CA TYR A 132 -12.99 5.38 -2.35
C TYR A 132 -12.29 4.66 -1.19
N GLY A 133 -12.58 3.37 -0.97
CA GLY A 133 -12.02 2.62 0.16
C GLY A 133 -12.37 3.28 1.50
N HIS A 134 -11.33 3.54 2.30
CA HIS A 134 -11.48 4.10 3.65
C HIS A 134 -11.19 5.61 3.72
N ILE A 135 -11.49 6.38 2.68
CA ILE A 135 -11.21 7.84 2.65
C ILE A 135 -11.83 8.55 3.86
N GLU A 136 -13.09 8.28 4.18
CA GLU A 136 -13.76 8.90 5.33
C GLU A 136 -13.09 8.51 6.66
N LEU A 137 -12.63 7.27 6.78
CA LEU A 137 -11.91 6.83 7.96
C LEU A 137 -10.56 7.55 8.09
N PHE A 138 -9.83 7.72 6.98
CA PHE A 138 -8.59 8.50 6.99
C PHE A 138 -8.81 9.95 7.40
N ILE A 139 -9.88 10.59 6.90
CA ILE A 139 -10.24 11.95 7.32
C ILE A 139 -10.42 12.00 8.83
N LYS A 140 -11.18 11.08 9.42
CA LYS A 140 -11.35 11.00 10.88
C LYS A 140 -10.04 10.75 11.62
N ILE A 141 -9.15 9.92 11.08
CA ILE A 141 -7.83 9.67 11.67
C ILE A 141 -7.00 10.95 11.69
N ILE A 142 -6.97 11.69 10.58
CA ILE A 142 -6.25 12.97 10.46
C ILE A 142 -6.84 14.02 11.42
N GLU A 143 -8.16 14.14 11.49
CA GLU A 143 -8.84 15.04 12.42
C GLU A 143 -8.52 14.72 13.88
N ASN A 144 -8.49 13.44 14.26
CA ASN A 144 -8.09 13.03 15.60
C ASN A 144 -6.60 13.29 15.87
N ALA A 145 -5.72 13.01 14.89
CA ALA A 145 -4.29 13.30 15.00
C ALA A 145 -4.01 14.80 15.18
N SER A 146 -4.77 15.66 14.53
CA SER A 146 -4.63 17.13 14.62
C SER A 146 -4.87 17.71 16.01
N GLN A 147 -5.50 16.96 16.92
CA GLN A 147 -5.65 17.35 18.34
C GLN A 147 -4.30 17.34 19.08
N PHE A 148 -3.32 16.60 18.57
CA PHE A 148 -2.01 16.40 19.19
C PHE A 148 -0.88 17.18 18.51
N GLU A 149 -1.14 17.79 17.36
CA GLU A 149 -0.12 18.49 16.57
C GLU A 149 -0.65 19.81 16.00
N THR A 150 0.01 20.90 16.38
CA THR A 150 -0.41 22.27 16.00
C THR A 150 -0.23 22.48 14.48
N ASP A 151 0.91 22.08 13.92
CA ASP A 151 1.20 22.26 12.51
C ASP A 151 0.17 21.53 11.63
N LEU A 152 -0.12 20.26 11.95
CA LEU A 152 -1.15 19.49 11.28
C LEU A 152 -2.53 20.15 11.39
N LYS A 153 -2.86 20.68 12.59
CA LYS A 153 -4.12 21.38 12.83
C LYS A 153 -4.23 22.64 11.95
N ASP A 154 -3.14 23.37 11.77
CA ASP A 154 -3.14 24.59 10.97
C ASP A 154 -3.15 24.28 9.47
N GLU A 155 -2.50 23.21 9.02
CA GLU A 155 -2.61 22.70 7.64
C GLU A 155 -4.05 22.29 7.30
N ILE A 156 -4.72 21.56 8.19
CA ILE A 156 -6.12 21.11 7.98
C ILE A 156 -7.10 22.29 7.98
N LYS A 157 -6.81 23.40 8.70
CA LYS A 157 -7.63 24.61 8.63
C LYS A 157 -7.48 25.34 7.29
N GLN A 158 -6.32 25.23 6.64
CA GLN A 158 -6.04 25.85 5.34
C GLN A 158 -6.57 25.01 4.18
N LEU A 159 -6.47 23.70 4.30
CA LEU A 159 -6.93 22.74 3.31
C LEU A 159 -8.07 21.89 3.93
N ALA A 160 -9.12 21.61 3.17
CA ALA A 160 -10.08 20.61 3.62
C ALA A 160 -9.35 19.29 3.91
N PRO A 161 -9.76 18.50 4.93
CA PRO A 161 -9.07 17.26 5.30
C PRO A 161 -8.91 16.27 4.13
N VAL A 162 -9.86 16.26 3.20
CA VAL A 162 -9.78 15.42 1.99
C VAL A 162 -8.68 15.91 1.05
N ASP A 163 -8.52 17.21 0.87
CA ASP A 163 -7.49 17.80 0.00
C ASP A 163 -6.10 17.58 0.61
N TYR A 164 -5.99 17.67 1.93
CA TYR A 164 -4.79 17.33 2.67
C TYR A 164 -4.40 15.86 2.44
N LEU A 165 -5.35 14.93 2.61
CA LEU A 165 -5.13 13.50 2.35
C LEU A 165 -4.67 13.25 0.91
N ILE A 166 -5.35 13.87 -0.07
CA ILE A 166 -4.99 13.73 -1.49
C ILE A 166 -3.59 14.29 -1.76
N SER A 167 -3.22 15.40 -1.10
CA SER A 167 -1.85 15.95 -1.20
C SER A 167 -0.79 14.98 -0.69
N ILE A 168 -1.07 14.29 0.44
CA ILE A 168 -0.22 13.23 0.99
C ILE A 168 -0.05 12.09 -0.01
N ILE A 169 -1.16 11.56 -0.52
CA ILE A 169 -1.15 10.44 -1.48
C ILE A 169 -0.38 10.84 -2.74
N SER A 170 -0.64 12.05 -3.26
CA SER A 170 0.06 12.55 -4.44
C SER A 170 1.57 12.67 -4.21
N GLN A 171 1.99 13.10 -3.02
CA GLN A 171 3.41 13.18 -2.65
C GLN A 171 4.05 11.80 -2.62
N GLN A 172 3.44 10.85 -1.91
CA GLN A 172 4.00 9.51 -1.79
C GLN A 172 4.09 8.79 -3.15
N LEU A 173 3.08 8.93 -4.00
CA LEU A 173 3.11 8.38 -5.36
C LEU A 173 4.22 9.03 -6.19
N THR A 174 4.41 10.34 -6.06
CA THR A 174 5.48 11.08 -6.76
C THR A 174 6.85 10.58 -6.34
N ASP A 175 7.10 10.49 -5.04
CA ASP A 175 8.40 10.09 -4.49
C ASP A 175 8.76 8.68 -4.93
N VAL A 176 7.85 7.72 -4.76
CA VAL A 176 8.07 6.34 -5.18
C VAL A 176 8.28 6.26 -6.68
N PHE A 177 7.42 6.92 -7.46
CA PHE A 177 7.50 6.84 -8.91
C PHE A 177 8.80 7.44 -9.44
N LEU A 178 9.24 8.58 -8.94
CA LEU A 178 10.49 9.21 -9.37
C LEU A 178 11.71 8.39 -8.93
N ILE A 179 11.79 7.99 -7.65
CA ILE A 179 12.93 7.24 -7.12
C ILE A 179 13.14 5.94 -7.90
N TYR A 180 12.08 5.19 -8.14
CA TYR A 180 12.15 3.90 -8.85
C TYR A 180 12.05 4.02 -10.38
N SER A 181 12.06 5.25 -10.91
CA SER A 181 12.28 5.53 -12.34
C SER A 181 13.71 5.97 -12.64
N ILE A 182 14.58 6.14 -11.64
CA ILE A 182 15.98 6.53 -11.86
C ILE A 182 16.81 5.31 -12.18
N ASN A 183 17.51 5.36 -13.32
CA ASN A 183 18.53 4.39 -13.64
C ASN A 183 19.80 4.67 -12.80
N SER A 184 20.11 3.80 -11.85
CA SER A 184 21.22 3.95 -10.92
C SER A 184 22.62 3.91 -11.58
N GLN A 185 22.72 3.40 -12.82
CA GLN A 185 24.03 3.31 -13.51
C GLN A 185 24.46 4.65 -14.11
N ASN A 186 23.51 5.47 -14.55
CA ASN A 186 23.80 6.72 -15.27
C ASN A 186 23.02 7.94 -14.74
N ASN A 187 22.29 7.78 -13.64
CA ASN A 187 21.47 8.82 -13.00
C ASN A 187 20.45 9.48 -13.96
N THR A 188 19.99 8.76 -14.96
CA THR A 188 18.97 9.28 -15.89
C THR A 188 17.58 8.79 -15.53
N LEU A 189 16.56 9.59 -15.83
CA LEU A 189 15.16 9.20 -15.68
C LEU A 189 14.81 8.14 -16.73
N GLY A 190 14.32 7.00 -16.29
CA GLY A 190 13.95 5.84 -17.10
C GLY A 190 12.49 5.45 -16.97
N ASN A 191 12.23 4.16 -17.11
CA ASN A 191 10.93 3.58 -16.80
C ASN A 191 10.82 3.24 -15.32
N PHE A 192 9.61 3.27 -14.78
CA PHE A 192 9.35 2.83 -13.42
C PHE A 192 9.65 1.34 -13.24
N ASP A 193 10.56 1.04 -12.32
CA ASP A 193 10.89 -0.35 -11.94
C ASP A 193 9.97 -0.83 -10.82
N GLU A 194 8.81 -1.34 -11.23
CA GLU A 194 7.77 -1.84 -10.35
C GLU A 194 8.25 -2.98 -9.46
N TYR A 195 9.09 -3.87 -10.01
CA TYR A 195 9.60 -5.01 -9.25
C TYR A 195 10.63 -4.58 -8.21
N HIS A 196 11.51 -3.66 -8.54
CA HIS A 196 12.49 -3.12 -7.60
C HIS A 196 11.77 -2.47 -6.39
N PHE A 197 10.78 -1.63 -6.65
CA PHE A 197 9.96 -1.05 -5.58
C PHE A 197 9.24 -2.11 -4.73
N PHE A 198 8.62 -3.10 -5.37
CA PHE A 198 7.98 -4.22 -4.66
C PHE A 198 8.97 -4.95 -3.77
N ASN A 199 10.15 -5.30 -4.31
CA ASN A 199 11.14 -6.11 -3.63
C ASN A 199 11.85 -5.39 -2.49
N GLU A 200 12.20 -4.12 -2.67
CA GLU A 200 12.97 -3.36 -1.67
C GLU A 200 12.09 -2.77 -0.57
N ILE A 201 10.89 -2.32 -0.91
CA ILE A 201 10.05 -1.54 0.00
C ILE A 201 8.73 -2.23 0.30
N TYR A 202 7.88 -2.43 -0.72
CA TYR A 202 6.48 -2.75 -0.49
C TYR A 202 6.27 -4.05 0.28
N LYS A 203 6.93 -5.14 -0.09
CA LYS A 203 6.80 -6.44 0.61
C LYS A 203 7.23 -6.40 2.08
N THR A 204 8.12 -5.47 2.43
CA THR A 204 8.58 -5.26 3.82
C THR A 204 7.62 -4.36 4.57
N ASN A 205 7.18 -3.29 3.92
CA ASN A 205 6.43 -2.22 4.59
C ASN A 205 4.94 -2.50 4.69
N CYS A 206 4.34 -3.26 3.77
CA CYS A 206 2.89 -3.45 3.71
C CYS A 206 2.31 -3.96 5.04
N ASP A 207 2.82 -5.08 5.53
CA ASP A 207 2.30 -5.71 6.75
C ASP A 207 2.74 -4.98 8.02
N VAL A 208 3.90 -4.31 8.01
CA VAL A 208 4.34 -3.45 9.12
C VAL A 208 3.47 -2.20 9.22
N PHE A 209 3.11 -1.59 8.10
CA PHE A 209 2.16 -0.48 8.08
C PHE A 209 0.80 -0.90 8.65
N GLY A 210 0.32 -2.08 8.25
CA GLY A 210 -0.89 -2.68 8.82
C GLY A 210 -0.78 -2.90 10.33
N PHE A 211 0.36 -3.38 10.82
CA PHE A 211 0.60 -3.48 12.26
C PHE A 211 0.54 -2.12 12.96
N LEU A 212 1.18 -1.09 12.41
CA LEU A 212 1.13 0.27 12.96
C LEU A 212 -0.29 0.83 12.98
N SER A 213 -1.13 0.46 12.00
CA SER A 213 -2.53 0.87 11.96
C SER A 213 -3.35 0.38 13.16
N THR A 214 -2.91 -0.67 13.86
CA THR A 214 -3.59 -1.16 15.08
C THR A 214 -3.57 -0.13 16.21
N TYR A 215 -2.59 0.77 16.22
CA TYR A 215 -2.49 1.86 17.19
C TYR A 215 -3.41 3.05 16.86
N VAL A 216 -3.96 3.09 15.65
CA VAL A 216 -4.96 4.10 15.27
C VAL A 216 -6.21 3.97 16.14
N ASP A 217 -6.63 2.76 16.47
CA ASP A 217 -7.79 2.52 17.33
C ASP A 217 -7.64 3.21 18.71
N ILE A 218 -6.41 3.35 19.21
CA ILE A 218 -6.14 4.04 20.50
C ILE A 218 -6.44 5.54 20.37
N ILE A 219 -5.95 6.20 19.32
CA ILE A 219 -6.19 7.65 19.15
C ILE A 219 -7.64 7.98 18.81
N MET A 220 -8.33 7.04 18.15
CA MET A 220 -9.73 7.18 17.76
C MET A 220 -10.70 6.94 18.92
N ASN A 221 -10.27 6.23 19.96
CA ASN A 221 -11.13 5.88 21.09
C ASN A 221 -11.12 6.97 22.17
N ASN A 222 -12.18 7.77 22.22
CA ASN A 222 -12.33 8.86 23.21
C ASN A 222 -12.48 8.38 24.66
N LYS A 223 -12.72 7.09 24.90
CA LYS A 223 -12.73 6.49 26.24
C LYS A 223 -11.30 6.24 26.76
N MET A 224 -10.30 6.21 25.88
CA MET A 224 -8.90 6.10 26.30
C MET A 224 -8.39 7.40 26.92
N PRO A 225 -7.51 7.32 27.94
CA PRO A 225 -6.91 8.51 28.54
C PRO A 225 -6.24 9.40 27.49
N LEU A 226 -6.46 10.70 27.59
CA LEU A 226 -5.91 11.68 26.63
C LEU A 226 -4.38 11.56 26.49
N GLU A 227 -3.70 11.33 27.64
CA GLU A 227 -2.24 11.19 27.68
C GLU A 227 -1.78 9.93 26.91
N LEU A 228 -2.47 8.80 27.03
CA LEU A 228 -2.16 7.59 26.25
C LEU A 228 -2.37 7.82 24.75
N ARG A 229 -3.46 8.49 24.38
CA ARG A 229 -3.74 8.84 22.98
C ARG A 229 -2.63 9.75 22.42
N ARG A 230 -2.24 10.78 23.16
CA ARG A 230 -1.16 11.72 22.80
C ARG A 230 0.18 11.00 22.65
N LYS A 231 0.57 10.18 23.62
CA LYS A 231 1.82 9.40 23.57
C LYS A 231 1.83 8.39 22.42
N THR A 232 0.72 7.71 22.17
CA THR A 232 0.58 6.80 21.02
C THR A 232 0.79 7.55 19.71
N TYR A 233 0.22 8.75 19.59
CA TYR A 233 0.42 9.58 18.42
C TYR A 233 1.89 10.00 18.28
N GLU A 234 2.48 10.60 19.31
CA GLU A 234 3.84 11.16 19.29
C GLU A 234 4.93 10.08 19.07
N MET A 235 4.78 8.93 19.73
CA MET A 235 5.81 7.89 19.72
C MET A 235 5.67 6.89 18.56
N ILE A 236 4.46 6.60 18.10
CA ILE A 236 4.22 5.54 17.11
C ILE A 236 3.65 6.11 15.80
N LEU A 237 2.51 6.80 15.86
CA LEU A 237 1.80 7.14 14.62
C LEU A 237 2.51 8.26 13.85
N LYS A 238 2.91 9.33 14.51
CA LYS A 238 3.61 10.44 13.86
C LYS A 238 4.93 10.00 13.21
N PRO A 239 5.87 9.30 13.90
CA PRO A 239 7.16 8.96 13.31
C PRO A 239 7.17 7.75 12.37
N PHE A 240 6.11 6.92 12.35
CA PHE A 240 6.10 5.69 11.55
C PHE A 240 4.89 5.57 10.62
N TYR A 241 3.68 5.82 11.09
CA TYR A 241 2.48 5.66 10.27
C TYR A 241 2.25 6.86 9.33
N PHE A 242 2.51 8.09 9.81
CA PHE A 242 2.34 9.33 9.03
C PHE A 242 3.63 9.82 8.36
N ASP A 243 4.79 9.23 8.66
CA ASP A 243 6.06 9.66 8.06
C ASP A 243 6.18 9.15 6.61
N PHE A 244 6.22 10.08 5.68
CA PHE A 244 6.26 9.81 4.23
C PHE A 244 7.51 9.08 3.78
N LYS A 245 8.61 9.15 4.54
CA LYS A 245 9.85 8.44 4.19
C LYS A 245 9.64 6.93 4.03
N PHE A 246 8.68 6.34 4.76
CA PHE A 246 8.39 4.91 4.67
C PHE A 246 7.60 4.52 3.42
N SER A 247 7.25 5.47 2.57
CA SER A 247 6.80 5.18 1.20
C SER A 247 7.93 4.66 0.31
N TYR A 248 9.21 5.02 0.61
CA TYR A 248 10.38 4.66 -0.18
C TYR A 248 11.60 4.19 0.63
N THR A 249 11.48 4.05 1.95
CA THR A 249 12.48 3.40 2.82
C THR A 249 11.86 2.27 3.62
N PRO A 250 12.59 1.16 3.87
CA PRO A 250 12.05 0.07 4.68
C PRO A 250 11.92 0.46 6.15
N TYR A 251 10.93 -0.12 6.82
CA TYR A 251 10.81 -0.02 8.27
C TYR A 251 11.93 -0.76 8.99
N ASP A 252 12.46 -0.16 10.05
CA ASP A 252 13.30 -0.83 11.02
C ASP A 252 12.45 -1.44 12.15
N ILE A 253 12.23 -2.75 12.07
CA ILE A 253 11.40 -3.52 13.00
C ILE A 253 11.94 -3.41 14.43
N SER A 254 13.27 -3.44 14.62
CA SER A 254 13.88 -3.32 15.95
C SER A 254 13.59 -1.99 16.60
N THR A 255 13.65 -0.90 15.82
CA THR A 255 13.32 0.44 16.32
C THR A 255 11.83 0.53 16.68
N ILE A 256 10.93 0.03 15.83
CA ILE A 256 9.48 0.00 16.13
C ILE A 256 9.22 -0.81 17.40
N GLY A 257 9.78 -2.01 17.54
CA GLY A 257 9.61 -2.84 18.72
C GLY A 257 10.06 -2.15 20.01
N LYS A 258 11.22 -1.46 19.99
CA LYS A 258 11.70 -0.66 21.13
C LYS A 258 10.76 0.48 21.50
N VAL A 259 10.26 1.21 20.52
CA VAL A 259 9.33 2.33 20.75
C VAL A 259 8.01 1.83 21.33
N CYS A 260 7.47 0.74 20.83
CA CYS A 260 6.27 0.12 21.37
C CYS A 260 6.49 -0.38 22.81
N SER A 261 7.68 -0.94 23.13
CA SER A 261 8.04 -1.34 24.51
C SER A 261 8.11 -0.15 25.45
N ASN A 262 8.72 0.96 25.02
CA ASN A 262 8.81 2.17 25.82
C ASN A 262 7.42 2.74 26.13
N LEU A 263 6.51 2.76 25.16
CA LEU A 263 5.13 3.19 25.38
C LEU A 263 4.44 2.35 26.46
N SER A 264 4.63 1.02 26.48
CA SER A 264 4.11 0.15 27.54
C SER A 264 4.67 0.48 28.91
N SER A 265 6.00 0.59 29.01
CA SER A 265 6.67 0.86 30.29
C SER A 265 6.27 2.21 30.89
N GLU A 266 6.15 3.25 30.06
CA GLU A 266 5.67 4.55 30.51
C GLU A 266 4.22 4.51 31.00
N TYR A 267 3.37 3.71 30.37
CA TYR A 267 1.98 3.57 30.76
C TYR A 267 1.82 2.75 32.05
N GLU A 268 2.52 1.63 32.16
CA GLU A 268 2.50 0.77 33.36
C GLU A 268 3.02 1.52 34.61
N SER A 269 4.10 2.29 34.47
CA SER A 269 4.63 3.09 35.60
C SER A 269 3.65 4.12 36.13
N LYS A 270 2.78 4.67 35.30
CA LYS A 270 1.74 5.63 35.72
C LYS A 270 0.51 4.95 36.35
N MET A 271 0.20 3.72 35.92
CA MET A 271 -0.87 2.93 36.54
C MET A 271 -0.53 2.56 37.98
N ASP A 272 0.74 2.22 38.26
CA ASP A 272 1.21 1.88 39.62
C ASP A 272 1.18 3.09 40.58
N THR A 273 1.24 4.32 40.08
CA THR A 273 1.17 5.54 40.87
C THR A 273 -0.25 6.03 41.17
N ASN A 274 -1.30 5.31 40.75
CA ASN A 274 -2.71 5.74 40.82
C ASN A 274 -3.01 7.07 40.11
N GLU A 275 -2.12 7.57 39.27
CA GLU A 275 -2.31 8.83 38.53
C GLU A 275 -3.23 8.67 37.32
N VAL A 276 -3.50 7.42 36.89
CA VAL A 276 -4.42 7.11 35.78
C VAL A 276 -5.68 6.47 36.38
N PRO A 277 -6.87 7.08 36.22
CA PRO A 277 -8.12 6.41 36.55
C PRO A 277 -8.19 5.10 35.76
N ILE A 278 -8.35 3.97 36.46
CA ILE A 278 -8.62 2.69 35.82
C ILE A 278 -9.93 2.89 35.02
N PRO A 279 -9.95 2.77 33.71
CA PRO A 279 -11.21 2.80 32.98
C PRO A 279 -12.07 1.67 33.56
N ASP A 280 -13.30 1.99 33.94
CA ASP A 280 -14.28 0.97 34.35
C ASP A 280 -14.16 -0.21 33.39
N GLN A 281 -14.02 -1.42 33.97
CA GLN A 281 -13.76 -2.62 33.21
C GLN A 281 -14.59 -2.59 31.92
N TYR A 282 -13.91 -2.68 30.77
CA TYR A 282 -14.56 -2.75 29.45
C TYR A 282 -15.51 -3.96 29.49
N VAL A 283 -16.73 -3.71 29.88
CA VAL A 283 -17.86 -4.58 29.57
C VAL A 283 -18.11 -4.29 28.11
N PRO A 284 -17.87 -5.21 27.19
CA PRO A 284 -18.27 -5.00 25.82
C PRO A 284 -19.78 -4.72 25.87
N ASP A 285 -20.15 -3.47 25.61
CA ASP A 285 -21.54 -3.17 25.32
C ASP A 285 -21.92 -4.16 24.22
N ASN A 286 -22.89 -5.04 24.52
CA ASN A 286 -23.55 -5.92 23.56
C ASN A 286 -24.37 -5.11 22.54
N ASP A 287 -24.12 -3.80 22.44
CA ASP A 287 -24.58 -3.02 21.34
C ASP A 287 -23.81 -3.50 20.10
N ASP A 288 -24.51 -4.26 19.29
CA ASP A 288 -24.21 -4.70 17.93
C ASP A 288 -23.92 -3.53 16.96
N ASN A 289 -23.31 -2.45 17.44
CA ASN A 289 -22.60 -1.47 16.63
C ASN A 289 -21.22 -2.02 16.22
N ARG A 290 -21.19 -3.31 15.79
CA ARG A 290 -20.27 -3.69 14.72
C ARG A 290 -20.43 -2.60 13.68
N MET A 291 -19.35 -1.90 13.36
CA MET A 291 -19.27 -1.17 12.10
C MET A 291 -19.60 -2.20 11.03
N ASP A 292 -20.89 -2.27 10.70
CA ASP A 292 -21.38 -3.10 9.62
C ASP A 292 -20.89 -2.45 8.33
N THR A 293 -19.70 -2.88 7.90
CA THR A 293 -19.12 -2.48 6.62
C THR A 293 -19.99 -2.92 5.44
N SER A 294 -21.10 -3.64 5.72
CA SER A 294 -22.07 -4.06 4.73
C SER A 294 -23.22 -3.07 4.53
N LYS A 295 -23.37 -2.05 5.38
CA LYS A 295 -24.35 -0.99 5.11
C LYS A 295 -23.83 -0.09 4.02
N SER A 296 -24.34 -0.33 2.83
CA SER A 296 -24.25 0.55 1.68
C SER A 296 -24.40 2.01 2.12
N LEU A 297 -23.38 2.81 1.84
CA LEU A 297 -23.41 4.26 1.96
C LEU A 297 -24.65 4.75 1.20
N THR A 298 -25.60 5.33 1.92
CA THR A 298 -26.70 6.06 1.31
C THR A 298 -26.07 7.19 0.49
N PRO A 299 -26.35 7.29 -0.82
CA PRO A 299 -25.76 8.35 -1.62
C PRO A 299 -26.23 9.70 -1.07
N MET A 300 -25.31 10.63 -0.88
CA MET A 300 -25.65 12.04 -0.71
C MET A 300 -26.65 12.41 -1.80
N GLN A 301 -27.84 12.85 -1.40
CA GLN A 301 -28.87 13.34 -2.30
C GLN A 301 -28.33 14.54 -3.07
N THR A 302 -27.89 14.30 -4.29
CA THR A 302 -27.84 15.33 -5.32
C THR A 302 -29.24 15.38 -5.94
N THR A 303 -29.85 16.54 -5.84
CA THR A 303 -31.16 16.86 -6.41
C THR A 303 -31.19 16.61 -7.92
N SER A 304 -32.15 15.76 -8.30
CA SER A 304 -32.85 15.61 -9.58
C SER A 304 -32.08 15.52 -10.89
N SER A 305 -32.07 14.31 -11.45
CA SER A 305 -32.65 14.06 -12.76
C SER A 305 -32.92 12.55 -12.94
N THR A 306 -34.12 12.23 -13.31
CA THR A 306 -34.70 10.92 -13.59
C THR A 306 -33.85 10.08 -14.54
N LEU A 307 -33.33 8.96 -14.08
CA LEU A 307 -32.86 7.86 -14.92
C LEU A 307 -33.39 6.53 -14.37
N THR A 308 -34.03 5.78 -15.25
CA THR A 308 -34.66 4.48 -15.05
C THR A 308 -33.66 3.43 -14.54
N PRO A 309 -34.03 2.52 -13.62
CA PRO A 309 -33.08 1.55 -13.06
C PRO A 309 -32.75 0.45 -14.06
N MET A 310 -31.49 0.32 -14.36
CA MET A 310 -30.95 -0.85 -15.05
C MET A 310 -30.70 -1.95 -14.00
N GLN A 311 -31.35 -3.09 -14.16
CA GLN A 311 -31.17 -4.29 -13.33
C GLN A 311 -29.75 -4.84 -13.50
N THR A 312 -28.94 -4.81 -12.47
CA THR A 312 -27.65 -5.52 -12.42
C THR A 312 -27.85 -6.89 -11.79
N THR A 313 -27.72 -7.92 -12.60
CA THR A 313 -27.59 -9.31 -12.13
C THR A 313 -26.18 -9.51 -11.56
N SER A 314 -26.09 -9.72 -10.23
CA SER A 314 -24.86 -10.10 -9.55
C SER A 314 -24.54 -11.57 -9.82
N SER A 315 -23.45 -11.86 -10.50
CA SER A 315 -22.84 -13.19 -10.55
C SER A 315 -21.54 -13.20 -9.76
N THR A 316 -21.62 -13.71 -8.55
CA THR A 316 -20.46 -14.08 -7.71
C THR A 316 -19.84 -15.37 -8.22
N PRO A 317 -18.52 -15.46 -8.47
CA PRO A 317 -17.89 -16.76 -8.79
C PRO A 317 -17.71 -17.56 -7.50
N ARG A 318 -18.49 -18.64 -7.35
CA ARG A 318 -18.24 -19.69 -6.37
C ARG A 318 -17.08 -20.57 -6.85
N PHE A 319 -16.03 -20.68 -6.07
CA PHE A 319 -15.04 -21.74 -6.21
C PHE A 319 -15.68 -23.06 -5.77
N VAL A 320 -15.88 -23.97 -6.73
CA VAL A 320 -16.26 -25.37 -6.46
C VAL A 320 -15.10 -26.26 -6.84
N GLY A 321 -14.60 -27.01 -5.87
CA GLY A 321 -13.56 -28.01 -6.05
C GLY A 321 -14.01 -29.11 -7.01
N GLY A 322 -13.22 -29.30 -8.06
CA GLY A 322 -13.51 -30.29 -9.10
C GLY A 322 -13.04 -31.68 -8.72
N LYS A 323 -13.95 -32.62 -8.76
CA LYS A 323 -13.68 -34.10 -8.87
C LYS A 323 -13.53 -34.47 -10.34
N THR A 324 -12.47 -35.20 -10.61
CA THR A 324 -12.18 -35.90 -11.87
C THR A 324 -13.32 -36.76 -12.37
N ALA A 325 -13.70 -36.64 -13.64
CA ALA A 325 -14.39 -37.66 -14.39
C ALA A 325 -13.83 -37.77 -15.82
N LYS A 326 -13.47 -39.04 -16.14
CA LYS A 326 -13.04 -39.52 -17.45
C LYS A 326 -14.21 -39.49 -18.46
N GLY A 327 -13.93 -39.19 -19.72
CA GLY A 327 -14.90 -39.56 -20.74
C GLY A 327 -14.69 -39.02 -22.14
N LYS A 328 -14.09 -39.84 -22.99
CA LYS A 328 -14.36 -40.17 -24.40
C LYS A 328 -14.15 -39.20 -25.53
N LYS A 329 -13.28 -39.69 -26.42
CA LYS A 329 -13.00 -39.33 -27.81
C LYS A 329 -14.23 -39.17 -28.69
N THR A 330 -14.21 -38.22 -29.60
CA THR A 330 -14.62 -38.47 -31.03
C THR A 330 -13.86 -37.58 -31.99
N ALA A 331 -13.53 -38.17 -33.10
CA ALA A 331 -12.63 -37.70 -34.15
C ALA A 331 -13.38 -37.07 -35.33
N LYS A 332 -12.59 -36.48 -36.26
CA LYS A 332 -12.81 -36.09 -37.68
C LYS A 332 -13.00 -34.59 -37.91
N GLY A 333 -12.30 -34.01 -38.83
CA GLY A 333 -11.77 -34.22 -40.14
C GLY A 333 -10.91 -33.04 -40.57
N LYS A 334 -9.83 -33.32 -41.22
CA LYS A 334 -9.44 -33.26 -42.63
C LYS A 334 -9.60 -31.89 -43.31
N LYS A 335 -8.52 -31.33 -43.78
CA LYS A 335 -7.85 -31.22 -45.09
C LYS A 335 -7.36 -29.82 -45.37
N THR A 336 -6.11 -29.72 -45.68
CA THR A 336 -5.34 -29.41 -46.94
C THR A 336 -5.28 -27.91 -47.26
N ALA A 337 -4.16 -27.31 -47.64
CA ALA A 337 -3.12 -27.51 -48.63
C ALA A 337 -1.95 -26.52 -48.45
N LYS A 338 -0.71 -26.91 -48.58
CA LYS A 338 0.24 -26.77 -49.71
C LYS A 338 0.57 -25.34 -50.18
N GLY A 339 1.88 -25.04 -50.18
CA GLY A 339 2.60 -24.05 -50.98
C GLY A 339 3.93 -23.74 -50.34
N LYS A 340 4.97 -24.36 -50.63
CA LYS A 340 6.04 -24.35 -51.64
C LYS A 340 6.88 -23.07 -51.63
N LYS A 341 8.17 -23.28 -51.23
CA LYS A 341 9.46 -23.02 -51.89
C LYS A 341 9.74 -21.57 -52.32
N THR A 342 10.91 -21.02 -52.12
CA THR A 342 12.29 -21.19 -52.58
C THR A 342 13.10 -20.01 -52.05
N ALA A 343 14.30 -19.94 -51.77
CA ALA A 343 15.59 -20.46 -52.04
C ALA A 343 16.66 -19.37 -51.82
N LYS A 344 17.76 -19.74 -51.22
CA LYS A 344 19.17 -19.44 -51.54
C LYS A 344 19.69 -18.01 -51.79
N GLY A 345 20.78 -17.70 -51.07
CA GLY A 345 21.88 -16.80 -51.43
C GLY A 345 22.74 -16.55 -50.21
N LYS A 346 23.71 -17.12 -49.98
CA LYS A 346 25.14 -17.37 -50.28
C LYS A 346 25.99 -16.08 -50.24
N LYS A 347 26.96 -16.18 -49.33
CA LYS A 347 28.42 -15.87 -49.42
C LYS A 347 28.91 -14.45 -49.18
N THR A 348 29.77 -14.35 -48.21
CA THR A 348 31.24 -14.10 -48.11
C THR A 348 31.58 -12.61 -48.16
N THR A 349 32.47 -12.08 -47.36
CA THR A 349 33.91 -12.33 -47.20
C THR A 349 34.51 -11.55 -46.02
N LYS A 350 35.45 -12.16 -45.39
CA LYS A 350 36.63 -11.76 -44.65
C LYS A 350 37.15 -10.31 -44.87
N GLY A 351 37.63 -9.70 -43.77
CA GLY A 351 38.61 -8.62 -43.80
C GLY A 351 39.29 -8.47 -42.45
N LYS A 352 40.45 -9.06 -42.29
CA LYS A 352 41.47 -8.87 -41.24
C LYS A 352 42.25 -7.58 -41.54
N LYS A 353 42.67 -6.85 -40.46
CA LYS A 353 44.02 -6.34 -40.15
C LYS A 353 43.96 -5.30 -39.06
N THR A 354 44.49 -5.58 -37.89
CA THR A 354 45.80 -5.26 -37.28
C THR A 354 46.38 -3.89 -37.59
N THR A 355 46.64 -3.12 -36.48
CA THR A 355 47.94 -2.55 -36.07
C THR A 355 47.67 -1.62 -34.86
N LYS A 356 48.21 -1.91 -33.70
CA LYS A 356 49.49 -1.56 -33.05
C LYS A 356 49.79 -0.06 -32.90
N GLY A 357 50.00 0.34 -31.64
CA GLY A 357 50.96 1.35 -31.20
C GLY A 357 50.25 2.64 -30.74
N LYS A 358 50.55 3.33 -29.66
CA LYS A 358 51.76 3.45 -28.85
C LYS A 358 51.38 4.17 -27.55
N LYS A 359 52.05 3.85 -26.48
CA LYS A 359 52.22 4.62 -25.26
C LYS A 359 52.73 6.05 -25.51
N LEU A 360 52.38 6.94 -24.53
CA LEU A 360 53.20 7.99 -23.88
C LEU A 360 52.27 9.15 -23.48
N HIS A 361 52.15 9.67 -22.40
CA HIS A 361 52.83 9.96 -21.16
C HIS A 361 51.85 10.04 -20.05
#